data_937299d2a6851cae0dd76e5b8862527e
#
_entry.id   937299d2a6851cae0dd76e5b8862527e
#
_cell.length_a   1.000
_cell.length_b   1.000
_cell.length_c   1.000
_cell.angle_alpha   90.00
_cell.angle_beta   90.00
_cell.angle_gamma   90.00
#
_symmetry.space_group_name_H-M   'P 1'
#
loop_
_entity.id
_entity.type
_entity.pdbx_description
1 polymer ?
#
loop_
_entity_poly.entity_id
_entity_poly.type
_entity_poly.pdbx_seq_one_letter_code
_entity_poly.pdbx_strand_id
1 'polypeptide(L)'
;MRLIQKITAIVRHAGISRCWLGIAIGLLLPVGALCAPAGYEQKAGKILDAAGIEGGLIVHLGCGDGKLTAALRANDNCIVHGLDADVKAARKTIHSLGLYGKVTAQTWTDNRLPYVDNLVNLFVADDLGKLPMAEVLRVLAPNGVALIGGKKTVKPRPKEMDEWQQHYHNADNNAVARDELVGPPRHFQWIAEPDWSRAHLTLPSMNSLVSAGG
;
A
#
# COMPACT_ATOMS: atom_id res chain seq x y z
N MET A 1 -11.89 -12.47 -30.87
CA MET A 1 -12.83 -13.09 -31.81
C MET A 1 -12.15 -13.82 -32.96
N ARG A 2 -11.14 -13.31 -33.65
CA ARG A 2 -10.48 -13.98 -34.80
C ARG A 2 -9.69 -15.26 -34.46
N LEU A 3 -9.18 -15.42 -33.26
CA LEU A 3 -8.41 -16.61 -32.84
C LEU A 3 -9.30 -17.82 -32.58
N ILE A 4 -10.48 -17.61 -31.98
CA ILE A 4 -11.45 -18.67 -31.68
C ILE A 4 -12.04 -19.25 -32.98
N GLN A 5 -12.27 -18.42 -33.99
CA GLN A 5 -12.75 -18.89 -35.30
C GLN A 5 -11.73 -19.76 -36.06
N LYS A 6 -10.43 -19.49 -35.90
CA LYS A 6 -9.37 -20.31 -36.51
C LYS A 6 -9.24 -21.69 -35.86
N ILE A 7 -9.44 -21.80 -34.54
CA ILE A 7 -9.37 -23.08 -33.83
C ILE A 7 -10.55 -23.96 -34.23
N THR A 8 -11.75 -23.40 -34.38
CA THR A 8 -12.94 -24.17 -34.80
C THR A 8 -12.82 -24.70 -36.23
N ALA A 9 -12.11 -24.05 -37.12
CA ALA A 9 -11.88 -24.54 -38.50
C ALA A 9 -10.89 -25.69 -38.55
N ILE A 10 -9.88 -25.73 -37.67
CA ILE A 10 -8.88 -26.83 -37.63
C ILE A 10 -9.51 -28.14 -37.11
N VAL A 11 -10.41 -28.06 -36.12
CA VAL A 11 -11.06 -29.23 -35.53
C VAL A 11 -12.01 -29.92 -36.51
N ARG A 12 -12.62 -29.18 -37.46
CA ARG A 12 -13.51 -29.78 -38.47
C ARG A 12 -12.80 -30.63 -39.53
N HIS A 13 -11.49 -30.39 -39.75
CA HIS A 13 -10.72 -31.16 -40.78
C HIS A 13 -10.02 -32.39 -40.24
N ALA A 14 -9.94 -32.56 -38.92
CA ALA A 14 -9.20 -33.67 -38.29
C ALA A 14 -10.05 -34.90 -37.92
N GLY A 15 -11.34 -34.94 -38.26
CA GLY A 15 -12.19 -36.15 -38.10
C GLY A 15 -12.31 -36.71 -36.68
N ILE A 16 -12.07 -35.88 -35.64
CA ILE A 16 -12.08 -36.31 -34.25
C ILE A 16 -13.53 -36.35 -33.73
N SER A 17 -13.97 -37.53 -33.31
CA SER A 17 -15.35 -37.77 -32.86
C SER A 17 -15.67 -36.96 -31.59
N ARG A 18 -16.92 -36.50 -31.47
CA ARG A 18 -17.46 -35.61 -30.42
C ARG A 18 -17.29 -36.06 -28.96
N CYS A 19 -16.85 -37.30 -28.74
CA CYS A 19 -16.68 -37.89 -27.39
C CYS A 19 -15.41 -37.42 -26.64
N TRP A 20 -14.41 -36.87 -27.33
CA TRP A 20 -13.16 -36.43 -26.66
C TRP A 20 -13.10 -34.97 -26.29
N LEU A 21 -14.10 -34.18 -26.70
CA LEU A 21 -14.14 -32.74 -26.40
C LEU A 21 -14.54 -32.45 -24.95
N GLY A 22 -15.14 -33.38 -24.26
CA GLY A 22 -15.59 -33.22 -22.86
C GLY A 22 -14.47 -33.33 -21.82
N ILE A 23 -13.35 -33.97 -22.17
CA ILE A 23 -12.26 -34.27 -21.21
C ILE A 23 -11.16 -33.16 -21.26
N ALA A 24 -10.99 -32.49 -22.38
CA ALA A 24 -9.96 -31.45 -22.52
C ALA A 24 -10.35 -30.07 -21.91
N ILE A 25 -11.62 -29.81 -21.61
CA ILE A 25 -12.09 -28.56 -20.99
C ILE A 25 -12.05 -28.65 -19.46
N GLY A 26 -11.92 -29.84 -18.90
CA GLY A 26 -11.90 -30.03 -17.44
C GLY A 26 -10.55 -29.75 -16.75
N LEU A 27 -9.47 -29.47 -17.46
CA LEU A 27 -8.12 -29.32 -16.87
C LEU A 27 -7.56 -27.88 -16.88
N LEU A 28 -8.34 -26.91 -17.33
CA LEU A 28 -8.05 -25.49 -17.15
C LEU A 28 -8.94 -24.92 -16.02
N LEU A 29 -8.86 -25.54 -14.84
CA LEU A 29 -9.27 -24.83 -13.64
C LEU A 29 -8.30 -23.66 -13.46
N PRO A 30 -8.79 -22.40 -13.38
CA PRO A 30 -7.93 -21.33 -12.98
C PRO A 30 -7.34 -21.73 -11.62
N VAL A 31 -6.03 -21.64 -11.49
CA VAL A 31 -5.39 -21.62 -10.18
C VAL A 31 -6.12 -20.50 -9.44
N GLY A 32 -7.07 -20.90 -8.58
CA GLY A 32 -7.87 -19.96 -7.83
C GLY A 32 -6.89 -19.10 -7.04
N ALA A 33 -6.80 -17.83 -7.38
CA ALA A 33 -6.24 -16.86 -6.47
C ALA A 33 -6.95 -17.13 -5.14
N LEU A 34 -6.19 -17.50 -4.10
CA LEU A 34 -6.69 -17.58 -2.73
C LEU A 34 -7.08 -16.16 -2.35
N CYS A 35 -8.32 -15.79 -2.67
CA CYS A 35 -8.89 -14.49 -2.34
C CYS A 35 -9.26 -14.52 -0.86
N ALA A 36 -9.05 -13.41 -0.17
CA ALA A 36 -9.58 -13.24 1.17
C ALA A 36 -11.11 -13.45 1.15
N PRO A 37 -11.74 -13.94 2.24
CA PRO A 37 -13.18 -14.14 2.27
C PRO A 37 -13.93 -12.86 1.90
N ALA A 38 -14.87 -12.94 0.96
CA ALA A 38 -15.57 -11.80 0.32
C ALA A 38 -16.07 -10.70 1.27
N GLY A 39 -16.41 -11.04 2.52
CA GLY A 39 -16.83 -10.07 3.54
C GLY A 39 -15.71 -9.12 4.01
N TYR A 40 -14.46 -9.58 4.08
CA TYR A 40 -13.33 -8.75 4.49
C TYR A 40 -12.86 -7.83 3.38
N GLU A 41 -12.93 -8.26 2.13
CA GLU A 41 -12.65 -7.41 0.97
C GLU A 41 -13.62 -6.23 0.89
N GLN A 42 -14.91 -6.49 1.10
CA GLN A 42 -15.92 -5.42 1.14
C GLN A 42 -15.69 -4.46 2.31
N LYS A 43 -15.32 -4.98 3.51
CA LYS A 43 -14.98 -4.13 4.68
C LYS A 43 -13.74 -3.29 4.39
N ALA A 44 -12.69 -3.88 3.80
CA ALA A 44 -11.48 -3.19 3.43
C ALA A 44 -11.74 -2.10 2.37
N GLY A 45 -12.52 -2.40 1.33
CA GLY A 45 -12.93 -1.42 0.33
C GLY A 45 -13.61 -0.20 0.96
N LYS A 46 -14.60 -0.41 1.83
CA LYS A 46 -15.26 0.69 2.57
C LYS A 46 -14.30 1.53 3.42
N ILE A 47 -13.30 0.89 4.05
CA ILE A 47 -12.27 1.57 4.84
C ILE A 47 -11.40 2.44 3.94
N LEU A 48 -10.93 1.91 2.81
CA LEU A 48 -10.07 2.63 1.88
C LEU A 48 -10.81 3.77 1.18
N ASP A 49 -12.06 3.54 0.76
CA ASP A 49 -12.93 4.57 0.17
C ASP A 49 -13.20 5.71 1.16
N ALA A 50 -13.53 5.37 2.42
CA ALA A 50 -13.75 6.37 3.47
C ALA A 50 -12.46 7.14 3.80
N ALA A 51 -11.30 6.48 3.76
CA ALA A 51 -10.01 7.10 3.96
C ALA A 51 -9.63 8.03 2.80
N GLY A 52 -9.92 7.63 1.55
CA GLY A 52 -9.46 8.30 0.34
C GLY A 52 -7.97 8.06 0.09
N ILE A 53 -7.46 6.87 0.47
CA ILE A 53 -6.03 6.51 0.34
C ILE A 53 -5.87 5.51 -0.80
N GLU A 54 -4.99 5.82 -1.75
CA GLU A 54 -4.69 4.98 -2.93
C GLU A 54 -3.43 4.14 -2.77
N GLY A 55 -2.61 4.40 -1.74
CA GLY A 55 -1.37 3.68 -1.48
C GLY A 55 -0.64 4.14 -0.22
N GLY A 56 0.53 3.58 0.03
CA GLY A 56 1.40 3.89 1.16
C GLY A 56 1.35 2.85 2.28
N LEU A 57 1.84 3.23 3.45
CA LEU A 57 1.86 2.37 4.63
C LEU A 57 0.52 2.42 5.37
N ILE A 58 -0.12 1.26 5.45
CA ILE A 58 -1.36 1.05 6.22
C ILE A 58 -1.02 0.26 7.48
N VAL A 59 -1.39 0.81 8.63
CA VAL A 59 -1.25 0.14 9.93
C VAL A 59 -2.62 -0.30 10.44
N HIS A 60 -2.76 -1.57 10.79
CA HIS A 60 -3.97 -2.15 11.36
C HIS A 60 -3.71 -2.61 12.78
N LEU A 61 -4.20 -1.88 13.76
CA LEU A 61 -4.14 -2.23 15.18
C LEU A 61 -5.30 -3.16 15.53
N GLY A 62 -4.99 -4.26 16.23
CA GLY A 62 -5.95 -5.32 16.52
C GLY A 62 -6.16 -6.22 15.31
N CYS A 63 -5.07 -6.71 14.70
CA CYS A 63 -5.11 -7.45 13.43
C CYS A 63 -5.75 -8.86 13.54
N GLY A 64 -5.91 -9.41 14.76
CA GLY A 64 -6.62 -10.65 15.04
C GLY A 64 -6.19 -11.84 14.17
N ASP A 65 -7.10 -12.34 13.33
CA ASP A 65 -6.83 -13.45 12.42
C ASP A 65 -6.11 -13.04 11.10
N GLY A 66 -5.89 -11.75 10.89
CA GLY A 66 -5.16 -11.19 9.76
C GLY A 66 -5.93 -11.09 8.44
N LYS A 67 -7.19 -11.53 8.39
CA LYS A 67 -7.97 -11.50 7.14
C LYS A 67 -8.26 -10.08 6.66
N LEU A 68 -8.69 -9.19 7.58
CA LEU A 68 -8.88 -7.78 7.25
C LEU A 68 -7.55 -7.11 6.92
N THR A 69 -6.48 -7.43 7.67
CA THR A 69 -5.12 -6.92 7.38
C THR A 69 -4.68 -7.29 5.98
N ALA A 70 -4.91 -8.53 5.56
CA ALA A 70 -4.62 -8.99 4.20
C ALA A 70 -5.46 -8.27 3.15
N ALA A 71 -6.76 -8.10 3.41
CA ALA A 71 -7.70 -7.44 2.50
C ALA A 71 -7.43 -5.93 2.34
N LEU A 72 -6.86 -5.26 3.34
CA LEU A 72 -6.45 -3.85 3.25
C LEU A 72 -5.36 -3.61 2.20
N ARG A 73 -4.64 -4.65 1.77
CA ARG A 73 -3.75 -4.57 0.60
C ARG A 73 -4.55 -4.70 -0.69
N ALA A 74 -5.31 -3.68 -1.03
CA ALA A 74 -6.18 -3.67 -2.22
C ALA A 74 -5.40 -3.60 -3.54
N ASN A 75 -4.17 -3.08 -3.54
CA ASN A 75 -3.32 -2.93 -4.72
C ASN A 75 -1.83 -3.01 -4.37
N ASP A 76 -0.97 -2.93 -5.39
CA ASP A 76 0.49 -3.05 -5.24
C ASP A 76 1.16 -1.81 -4.60
N ASN A 77 0.46 -0.68 -4.53
CA ASN A 77 0.94 0.54 -3.89
C ASN A 77 0.76 0.50 -2.37
N CYS A 78 0.06 -0.49 -1.82
CA CYS A 78 -0.19 -0.62 -0.39
C CYS A 78 0.77 -1.61 0.26
N ILE A 79 1.40 -1.19 1.35
CA ILE A 79 2.11 -2.04 2.31
C ILE A 79 1.28 -2.04 3.59
N VAL A 80 0.97 -3.22 4.12
CA VAL A 80 0.11 -3.34 5.30
C VAL A 80 0.85 -3.98 6.47
N HIS A 81 0.79 -3.33 7.62
CA HIS A 81 1.40 -3.85 8.85
C HIS A 81 0.34 -3.98 9.95
N GLY A 82 0.08 -5.21 10.36
CA GLY A 82 -0.79 -5.54 11.48
C GLY A 82 -0.06 -5.51 12.81
N LEU A 83 -0.69 -4.96 13.84
CA LEU A 83 -0.21 -4.95 15.21
C LEU A 83 -1.23 -5.63 16.13
N ASP A 84 -0.78 -6.55 16.98
CA ASP A 84 -1.62 -7.21 17.97
C ASP A 84 -0.76 -7.82 19.09
N ALA A 85 -1.37 -8.19 20.21
CA ALA A 85 -0.69 -8.91 21.28
C ALA A 85 -0.31 -10.34 20.87
N ASP A 86 -1.15 -11.03 20.09
CA ASP A 86 -0.85 -12.33 19.48
C ASP A 86 -1.13 -12.32 17.97
N VAL A 87 -0.07 -12.49 17.19
CA VAL A 87 -0.12 -12.43 15.71
C VAL A 87 0.06 -13.79 15.05
N LYS A 88 0.01 -14.91 15.80
CA LYS A 88 0.22 -16.24 15.22
C LYS A 88 -0.80 -16.57 14.13
N ALA A 89 -2.08 -16.33 14.42
CA ALA A 89 -3.17 -16.55 13.46
C ALA A 89 -3.03 -15.63 12.25
N ALA A 90 -2.76 -14.33 12.46
CA ALA A 90 -2.56 -13.37 11.41
C ALA A 90 -1.40 -13.77 10.47
N ARG A 91 -0.25 -14.12 11.02
CA ARG A 91 0.91 -14.59 10.24
C ARG A 91 0.58 -15.84 9.42
N LYS A 92 -0.12 -16.82 10.01
CA LYS A 92 -0.56 -18.01 9.29
C LYS A 92 -1.46 -17.66 8.10
N THR A 93 -2.44 -16.78 8.29
CA THR A 93 -3.33 -16.30 7.23
C THR A 93 -2.55 -15.58 6.13
N ILE A 94 -1.68 -14.64 6.49
CA ILE A 94 -0.87 -13.87 5.54
C ILE A 94 0.03 -14.79 4.71
N HIS A 95 0.66 -15.78 5.34
CA HIS A 95 1.48 -16.77 4.65
C HIS A 95 0.65 -17.65 3.70
N SER A 96 -0.51 -18.14 4.14
CA SER A 96 -1.38 -18.98 3.30
C SER A 96 -1.91 -18.26 2.06
N LEU A 97 -2.03 -16.92 2.12
CA LEU A 97 -2.41 -16.07 1.00
C LEU A 97 -1.23 -15.64 0.10
N GLY A 98 0.01 -16.04 0.44
CA GLY A 98 1.20 -15.65 -0.33
C GLY A 98 1.55 -14.16 -0.26
N LEU A 99 1.04 -13.44 0.74
CA LEU A 99 1.18 -11.98 0.86
C LEU A 99 2.36 -11.53 1.74
N TYR A 100 3.11 -12.48 2.33
CA TYR A 100 4.20 -12.15 3.23
C TYR A 100 5.25 -11.25 2.57
N GLY A 101 5.68 -10.22 3.31
CA GLY A 101 6.57 -9.17 2.83
C GLY A 101 5.82 -7.89 2.42
N LYS A 102 4.70 -8.01 1.73
CA LYS A 102 3.80 -6.88 1.41
C LYS A 102 2.77 -6.65 2.51
N VAL A 103 2.36 -7.72 3.17
CA VAL A 103 1.55 -7.70 4.39
C VAL A 103 2.32 -8.42 5.48
N THR A 104 2.45 -7.80 6.64
CA THR A 104 3.17 -8.35 7.78
C THR A 104 2.36 -8.17 9.07
N ALA A 105 2.69 -8.93 10.09
CA ALA A 105 2.08 -8.78 11.41
C ALA A 105 3.14 -8.90 12.51
N GLN A 106 3.13 -7.96 13.45
CA GLN A 106 4.07 -7.88 14.56
C GLN A 106 3.36 -7.88 15.90
N THR A 107 3.90 -8.64 16.84
CA THR A 107 3.45 -8.58 18.24
C THR A 107 3.79 -7.21 18.82
N TRP A 108 2.76 -6.57 19.38
CA TRP A 108 2.88 -5.26 19.97
C TRP A 108 1.96 -5.14 21.19
N THR A 109 2.48 -4.64 22.30
CA THR A 109 1.78 -4.51 23.59
C THR A 109 2.13 -3.22 24.31
N ASP A 110 2.85 -2.33 23.64
CA ASP A 110 3.35 -1.06 24.20
C ASP A 110 2.29 0.06 24.06
N ASN A 111 2.58 1.22 24.62
CA ASN A 111 1.84 2.47 24.44
C ASN A 111 2.49 3.42 23.42
N ARG A 112 3.60 3.00 22.80
CA ARG A 112 4.30 3.71 21.72
C ARG A 112 4.38 2.85 20.47
N LEU A 113 3.95 3.40 19.34
CA LEU A 113 3.97 2.71 18.05
C LEU A 113 5.40 2.57 17.51
N PRO A 114 5.75 1.42 16.90
CA PRO A 114 7.10 1.13 16.41
C PRO A 114 7.40 1.82 15.07
N TYR A 115 6.97 3.05 14.92
CA TYR A 115 7.17 3.85 13.70
C TYR A 115 7.79 5.19 14.03
N VAL A 116 8.55 5.73 13.08
CA VAL A 116 9.02 7.11 13.11
C VAL A 116 7.85 8.06 12.89
N ASP A 117 8.07 9.34 13.17
CA ASP A 117 7.09 10.39 12.95
C ASP A 117 6.78 10.52 11.46
N ASN A 118 5.53 10.85 11.12
CA ASN A 118 5.10 11.19 9.76
C ASN A 118 5.28 10.06 8.71
N LEU A 119 5.16 8.80 9.11
CA LEU A 119 5.39 7.66 8.20
C LEU A 119 4.10 7.01 7.68
N VAL A 120 3.04 6.93 8.50
CA VAL A 120 1.85 6.12 8.25
C VAL A 120 0.82 6.91 7.44
N ASN A 121 0.36 6.38 6.32
CA ASN A 121 -0.66 7.01 5.48
C ASN A 121 -2.08 6.72 5.98
N LEU A 122 -2.32 5.47 6.42
CA LEU A 122 -3.61 5.06 6.99
C LEU A 122 -3.42 4.26 8.27
N PHE A 123 -4.05 4.69 9.34
CA PHE A 123 -4.13 3.95 10.60
C PHE A 123 -5.56 3.45 10.82
N VAL A 124 -5.73 2.15 10.97
CA VAL A 124 -7.04 1.49 11.16
C VAL A 124 -7.05 0.80 12.51
N ALA A 125 -8.09 1.05 13.30
CA ALA A 125 -8.34 0.35 14.56
C ALA A 125 -9.85 0.33 14.85
N ASP A 126 -10.33 -0.75 15.45
CA ASP A 126 -11.69 -0.74 16.01
C ASP A 126 -11.69 0.05 17.33
N ASP A 127 -10.62 -0.07 18.14
CA ASP A 127 -10.39 0.65 19.40
C ASP A 127 -8.89 0.88 19.61
N LEU A 128 -8.54 1.93 20.33
CA LEU A 128 -7.15 2.27 20.66
C LEU A 128 -6.67 1.61 21.97
N GLY A 129 -7.58 1.17 22.83
CA GLY A 129 -7.24 0.66 24.16
C GLY A 129 -6.47 1.70 24.97
N LYS A 130 -5.21 1.40 25.29
CA LYS A 130 -4.31 2.30 26.05
C LYS A 130 -3.50 3.24 25.18
N LEU A 131 -3.56 3.12 23.84
CA LEU A 131 -2.78 3.95 22.94
C LEU A 131 -3.36 5.37 22.87
N PRO A 132 -2.59 6.41 23.20
CA PRO A 132 -3.08 7.78 23.13
C PRO A 132 -3.22 8.25 21.69
N MET A 133 -4.25 9.03 21.39
CA MET A 133 -4.46 9.61 20.05
C MET A 133 -3.29 10.47 19.58
N ALA A 134 -2.57 11.12 20.51
CA ALA A 134 -1.36 11.88 20.20
C ALA A 134 -0.28 11.01 19.53
N GLU A 135 -0.15 9.75 19.94
CA GLU A 135 0.80 8.80 19.36
C GLU A 135 0.38 8.36 17.96
N VAL A 136 -0.93 8.18 17.72
CA VAL A 136 -1.45 7.93 16.36
C VAL A 136 -1.16 9.13 15.45
N LEU A 137 -1.41 10.35 15.94
CA LEU A 137 -1.11 11.56 15.17
C LEU A 137 0.40 11.76 14.94
N ARG A 138 1.25 11.33 15.89
CA ARG A 138 2.70 11.40 15.70
C ARG A 138 3.15 10.60 14.49
N VAL A 139 2.69 9.37 14.37
CA VAL A 139 3.12 8.45 13.30
C VAL A 139 2.43 8.70 11.96
N LEU A 140 1.25 9.33 11.94
CA LEU A 140 0.58 9.69 10.69
C LEU A 140 1.40 10.70 9.90
N ALA A 141 1.51 10.46 8.60
CA ALA A 141 2.05 11.43 7.64
C ALA A 141 1.13 12.67 7.57
N PRO A 142 1.63 13.83 7.14
CA PRO A 142 0.76 14.95 6.75
C PRO A 142 -0.32 14.47 5.77
N ASN A 143 -1.57 14.89 5.96
CA ASN A 143 -2.76 14.39 5.26
C ASN A 143 -3.09 12.90 5.50
N GLY A 144 -2.31 12.18 6.30
CA GLY A 144 -2.58 10.81 6.70
C GLY A 144 -3.88 10.70 7.51
N VAL A 145 -4.52 9.55 7.41
CA VAL A 145 -5.86 9.30 7.94
C VAL A 145 -5.83 8.26 9.06
N ALA A 146 -6.51 8.52 10.16
CA ALA A 146 -6.88 7.51 11.15
C ALA A 146 -8.38 7.20 11.04
N LEU A 147 -8.70 5.92 10.94
CA LEU A 147 -10.06 5.39 11.05
C LEU A 147 -10.16 4.53 12.31
N ILE A 148 -10.79 5.08 13.35
CA ILE A 148 -10.88 4.44 14.67
C ILE A 148 -12.34 4.31 15.04
N GLY A 149 -12.81 3.06 15.21
CA GLY A 149 -14.22 2.80 15.49
C GLY A 149 -15.17 3.40 14.44
N GLY A 150 -14.73 3.51 13.17
CA GLY A 150 -15.48 4.14 12.08
C GLY A 150 -15.39 5.67 12.05
N LYS A 151 -14.74 6.32 13.02
CA LYS A 151 -14.51 7.78 13.02
C LYS A 151 -13.25 8.12 12.25
N LYS A 152 -13.37 9.01 11.27
CA LYS A 152 -12.26 9.54 10.47
C LYS A 152 -11.61 10.74 11.16
N THR A 153 -10.29 10.71 11.28
CA THR A 153 -9.46 11.85 11.70
C THR A 153 -8.34 11.99 10.68
N VAL A 154 -8.12 13.20 10.19
CA VAL A 154 -7.05 13.51 9.23
C VAL A 154 -6.01 14.35 9.95
N LYS A 155 -4.72 13.98 9.83
CA LYS A 155 -3.64 14.82 10.30
C LYS A 155 -3.47 16.00 9.35
N PRO A 156 -3.61 17.24 9.81
CA PRO A 156 -3.43 18.39 8.92
C PRO A 156 -1.97 18.48 8.44
N ARG A 157 -1.78 18.95 7.22
CA ARG A 157 -0.44 19.33 6.77
C ARG A 157 -0.04 20.63 7.47
N PRO A 158 1.14 20.69 8.11
CA PRO A 158 1.65 21.93 8.68
C PRO A 158 1.83 23.01 7.61
N LYS A 159 1.49 24.24 7.92
CA LYS A 159 1.67 25.38 7.00
C LYS A 159 3.13 25.77 6.82
N GLU A 160 3.94 25.40 7.81
CA GLU A 160 5.38 25.62 7.89
C GLU A 160 6.17 24.61 7.03
N MET A 161 5.50 23.59 6.47
CA MET A 161 6.06 22.69 5.46
C MET A 161 5.96 23.32 4.08
N ASP A 162 7.08 23.48 3.42
CA ASP A 162 7.18 23.97 2.06
C ASP A 162 7.00 22.86 1.02
N GLU A 163 6.81 23.23 -0.24
CA GLU A 163 6.67 22.36 -1.39
C GLU A 163 7.54 22.85 -2.54
N TRP A 164 8.10 21.91 -3.28
CA TRP A 164 8.91 22.21 -4.45
C TRP A 164 8.12 21.87 -5.72
N GLN A 165 7.20 22.76 -6.12
CA GLN A 165 6.18 22.50 -7.13
C GLN A 165 6.69 22.60 -8.57
N GLN A 166 7.84 23.20 -8.82
CA GLN A 166 8.43 23.37 -10.16
C GLN A 166 9.96 23.45 -10.08
N HIS A 167 10.61 23.47 -11.25
CA HIS A 167 12.07 23.39 -11.40
C HIS A 167 12.86 24.32 -10.48
N TYR A 168 12.42 25.56 -10.29
CA TYR A 168 13.00 26.53 -9.39
C TYR A 168 12.07 26.86 -8.20
N HIS A 169 11.57 25.84 -7.53
CA HIS A 169 10.72 25.94 -6.34
C HIS A 169 9.29 26.44 -6.67
N ASN A 170 9.12 27.70 -7.05
CA ASN A 170 7.84 28.31 -7.37
C ASN A 170 7.99 29.39 -8.47
N ALA A 171 6.94 30.19 -8.70
CA ALA A 171 6.91 31.20 -9.77
C ALA A 171 7.89 32.38 -9.55
N ASP A 172 8.49 32.55 -8.38
CA ASP A 172 9.51 33.59 -8.11
C ASP A 172 10.90 33.18 -8.61
N ASN A 173 11.07 31.94 -9.10
CA ASN A 173 12.31 31.37 -9.60
C ASN A 173 13.48 31.40 -8.59
N ASN A 174 13.18 31.46 -7.32
CA ASN A 174 14.18 31.36 -6.26
C ASN A 174 14.27 29.91 -5.77
N ALA A 175 15.32 29.20 -6.14
CA ALA A 175 15.56 27.81 -5.79
C ALA A 175 15.96 27.63 -4.31
N VAL A 176 15.19 28.19 -3.39
CA VAL A 176 15.40 28.09 -1.94
C VAL A 176 14.10 27.62 -1.28
N ALA A 177 14.16 26.51 -0.58
CA ALA A 177 13.06 26.04 0.26
C ALA A 177 12.84 27.00 1.44
N ARG A 178 11.58 27.24 1.76
CA ARG A 178 11.14 28.03 2.91
C ARG A 178 10.59 27.17 4.03
N ASP A 179 11.03 25.90 4.06
CA ASP A 179 10.59 24.93 5.05
C ASP A 179 11.20 25.24 6.42
N GLU A 180 10.35 25.34 7.43
CA GLU A 180 10.75 25.61 8.82
C GLU A 180 10.77 24.33 9.68
N LEU A 181 10.19 23.24 9.18
CA LEU A 181 10.04 21.97 9.93
C LEU A 181 10.96 20.87 9.46
N VAL A 182 11.32 20.85 8.18
CA VAL A 182 12.11 19.79 7.57
C VAL A 182 13.55 20.29 7.38
N GLY A 183 14.45 19.71 8.14
CA GLY A 183 15.89 19.96 8.00
C GLY A 183 16.56 18.94 7.07
N PRO A 184 17.86 19.11 6.79
CA PRO A 184 18.62 18.13 6.03
C PRO A 184 18.51 16.75 6.66
N PRO A 185 18.29 15.67 5.86
CA PRO A 185 18.17 14.32 6.38
C PRO A 185 19.50 13.88 7.02
N ARG A 186 19.42 13.23 8.18
CA ARG A 186 20.61 12.68 8.87
C ARG A 186 20.99 11.31 8.33
N HIS A 187 20.05 10.59 7.72
CA HIS A 187 20.21 9.24 7.18
C HIS A 187 19.37 9.08 5.93
N PHE A 188 19.82 8.24 4.98
CA PHE A 188 18.99 7.81 3.87
C PHE A 188 17.90 6.88 4.40
N GLN A 189 16.64 7.12 4.00
CA GLN A 189 15.50 6.26 4.34
C GLN A 189 15.27 5.20 3.26
N TRP A 190 15.55 5.53 2.01
CA TRP A 190 15.49 4.63 0.86
C TRP A 190 16.42 5.12 -0.23
N ILE A 191 16.74 4.22 -1.14
CA ILE A 191 17.41 4.54 -2.40
C ILE A 191 16.41 4.20 -3.50
N ALA A 192 16.11 5.15 -4.36
CA ALA A 192 15.24 4.98 -5.51
C ALA A 192 16.07 4.78 -6.77
N GLU A 193 15.49 4.10 -7.75
CA GLU A 193 16.10 4.00 -9.08
C GLU A 193 16.01 5.32 -9.86
N PRO A 194 16.95 5.56 -10.78
CA PRO A 194 18.07 4.67 -11.14
C PRO A 194 19.21 4.70 -10.11
N ASP A 195 19.74 3.54 -9.76
CA ASP A 195 20.85 3.37 -8.79
C ASP A 195 22.13 4.11 -9.23
N TRP A 196 22.19 4.46 -10.50
CA TRP A 196 23.27 5.25 -11.08
C TRP A 196 22.72 6.54 -11.65
N SER A 197 22.99 7.65 -11.05
CA SER A 197 22.90 8.96 -11.72
C SER A 197 24.30 9.31 -12.20
N ARG A 198 24.41 9.78 -13.45
CA ARG A 198 25.68 10.27 -13.94
C ARG A 198 26.14 11.39 -13.04
N ALA A 199 27.38 11.27 -12.58
CA ALA A 199 28.04 12.33 -11.84
C ALA A 199 27.98 13.63 -12.65
N HIS A 200 27.89 14.76 -11.96
CA HIS A 200 27.70 16.11 -12.48
C HIS A 200 28.76 16.61 -13.50
N LEU A 201 29.61 15.71 -14.03
CA LEU A 201 30.79 16.08 -14.79
C LEU A 201 30.54 16.49 -16.24
N THR A 202 29.42 16.04 -16.86
CA THR A 202 29.14 16.39 -18.27
C THR A 202 27.68 16.66 -18.56
N LEU A 203 26.77 15.73 -18.24
CA LEU A 203 25.33 15.89 -18.45
C LEU A 203 24.62 15.22 -17.26
N PRO A 204 24.04 15.98 -16.34
CA PRO A 204 23.26 15.41 -15.27
C PRO A 204 22.05 14.66 -15.86
N SER A 205 21.84 13.43 -15.43
CA SER A 205 20.68 12.63 -15.83
C SER A 205 19.37 13.11 -15.19
N MET A 206 19.49 13.94 -14.16
CA MET A 206 18.35 14.54 -13.45
C MET A 206 18.64 16.05 -13.27
N ASN A 207 17.80 16.88 -13.87
CA ASN A 207 17.96 18.33 -13.81
C ASN A 207 17.19 18.95 -12.63
N SER A 208 16.11 18.31 -12.20
CA SER A 208 15.22 18.84 -11.17
C SER A 208 14.40 17.73 -10.55
N LEU A 209 14.02 17.93 -9.30
CA LEU A 209 13.02 17.16 -8.59
C LEU A 209 11.89 18.11 -8.21
N VAL A 210 10.64 17.65 -8.29
CA VAL A 210 9.48 18.38 -7.80
C VAL A 210 8.72 17.53 -6.80
N SER A 211 8.12 18.18 -5.81
CA SER A 211 7.30 17.53 -4.79
C SER A 211 6.10 18.41 -4.47
N ALA A 212 4.92 17.84 -4.52
CA ALA A 212 3.68 18.53 -4.18
C ALA A 212 2.70 17.55 -3.51
N GLY A 213 2.10 18.00 -2.42
CA GLY A 213 1.07 17.24 -1.70
C GLY A 213 1.60 16.14 -0.75
N GLY A 214 2.91 16.02 -0.60
CA GLY A 214 3.54 15.05 0.31
C GLY A 214 3.85 13.72 -0.30
#